data_cf2ac74ac7c93acb1635706460a65e84
#
_entry.id   cf2ac74ac7c93acb1635706460a65e84
#
_cell.length_a   1.000
_cell.length_b   1.000
_cell.length_c   1.000
_cell.angle_alpha   90.00
_cell.angle_beta   90.00
_cell.angle_gamma   90.00
#
_symmetry.space_group_name_H-M   'P 1'
#
loop_
_entity.id
_entity.type
_entity.pdbx_description
1 polymer ?
#
loop_
_entity_poly.entity_id
_entity_poly.type
_entity_poly.pdbx_seq_one_letter_code
_entity_poly.pdbx_strand_id
1 'polypeptide(L)'
;MATSAISTVLGKTSVKNSPSDFSTTCRELNETFASGRTKSIQWRKWQLKQQWWMIDENENEILAALTSDLGRHEMECRSPDILGLKTDILEHIEKIEEWAVTKPIHDAGLLFGRLGKARLLMEPLGVVLIIGVWNFPFLLTIQPSTIRVVTGGPQETSKLLENKFNHIFFTGSAKIARFITAAAAKHLTPTTLELGGQCPAIVTKSANIELAAKRIAAVKFLNAGQICLAVNHVFVDPRVHDEFLSKLEHYMRQSADTGHMCRIINRRNYGRLQDMVNKSEGKVIHCGLGPKGKNSMGPIIVANVSLIDSVMSDELFGPICPVLKDAVSEAITAINSLPRPLALYIFSSDNAETERIQSGTISGGVTLNDVTMHAGVPNAPFGGVGDSGMGYYHGKYGFLGFTHQRTVVEPPTWLDYVMGFRYPPYDMGNLSKLAVPNRLGFRKGETMEDQILGSSRSR
;
A
#
# COMPACT_ATOMS: atom_id res chain seq x y z
N MET A 1 22.04 1.16 3.47
CA MET A 1 22.75 1.26 2.20
C MET A 1 21.93 1.98 1.13
N ALA A 2 20.63 1.76 0.96
CA ALA A 2 19.76 2.60 0.10
C ALA A 2 19.80 4.11 0.43
N THR A 3 20.30 4.45 1.60
CA THR A 3 20.47 5.83 2.10
C THR A 3 21.52 6.66 1.37
N SER A 4 22.47 6.02 0.67
CA SER A 4 23.53 6.74 -0.05
C SER A 4 23.02 7.43 -1.31
N ALA A 5 22.12 6.79 -2.04
CA ALA A 5 21.55 7.31 -3.29
C ALA A 5 20.69 8.56 -3.06
N ILE A 6 19.77 8.48 -2.10
CA ILE A 6 18.89 9.61 -1.79
C ILE A 6 19.69 10.81 -1.25
N SER A 7 20.71 10.57 -0.41
CA SER A 7 21.55 11.64 0.12
C SER A 7 22.46 12.28 -0.94
N THR A 8 22.88 11.54 -1.95
CA THR A 8 23.72 12.07 -3.04
C THR A 8 22.90 12.98 -3.96
N VAL A 9 21.68 12.59 -4.30
CA VAL A 9 20.81 13.31 -5.25
C VAL A 9 20.17 14.55 -4.61
N LEU A 10 19.78 14.49 -3.33
CA LEU A 10 19.15 15.61 -2.62
C LEU A 10 20.15 16.68 -2.13
N GLY A 11 21.45 16.50 -2.45
CA GLY A 11 22.49 17.49 -2.20
C GLY A 11 22.71 17.84 -0.74
N LYS A 12 23.38 18.96 -0.47
CA LYS A 12 23.83 19.44 0.87
C LYS A 12 22.75 19.66 1.94
N THR A 13 21.51 19.22 1.70
CA THR A 13 20.38 19.28 2.65
C THR A 13 20.28 18.06 3.56
N SER A 14 21.23 17.11 3.50
CA SER A 14 21.27 16.01 4.47
C SER A 14 21.64 16.56 5.84
N VAL A 15 20.71 16.49 6.77
CA VAL A 15 20.99 16.80 8.19
C VAL A 15 22.00 15.76 8.69
N LYS A 16 23.16 16.21 9.18
CA LYS A 16 24.07 15.33 9.90
C LYS A 16 23.35 14.79 11.13
N ASN A 17 23.36 13.47 11.28
CA ASN A 17 22.58 12.67 12.23
C ASN A 17 22.91 12.91 13.71
N SER A 18 22.85 14.15 14.22
CA SER A 18 22.84 14.41 15.66
C SER A 18 21.39 14.39 16.18
N PRO A 19 21.09 13.75 17.30
CA PRO A 19 19.74 13.76 17.89
C PRO A 19 19.20 15.16 18.21
N SER A 20 20.08 16.12 18.53
CA SER A 20 19.74 17.55 18.70
C SER A 20 19.21 18.17 17.39
N ASP A 21 19.61 17.64 16.23
CA ASP A 21 19.22 18.15 14.92
C ASP A 21 17.79 17.73 14.54
N PHE A 22 17.27 16.59 15.06
CA PHE A 22 15.92 16.12 14.75
C PHE A 22 14.84 17.06 15.28
N SER A 23 14.95 17.47 16.54
CA SER A 23 13.99 18.41 17.16
C SER A 23 14.05 19.79 16.49
N THR A 24 15.25 20.25 16.11
CA THR A 24 15.43 21.50 15.36
C THR A 24 14.81 21.39 13.99
N THR A 25 15.05 20.32 13.25
CA THR A 25 14.44 20.07 11.94
C THR A 25 12.91 20.01 12.01
N CYS A 26 12.37 19.31 13.01
CA CYS A 26 10.92 19.25 13.23
C CYS A 26 10.34 20.64 13.54
N ARG A 27 11.03 21.45 14.34
CA ARG A 27 10.61 22.83 14.63
C ARG A 27 10.60 23.69 13.38
N GLU A 28 11.66 23.69 12.58
CA GLU A 28 11.76 24.45 11.32
C GLU A 28 10.66 24.08 10.33
N LEU A 29 10.33 22.79 10.22
CA LEU A 29 9.24 22.33 9.37
C LEU A 29 7.88 22.80 9.88
N ASN A 30 7.64 22.78 11.20
CA ASN A 30 6.42 23.30 11.81
C ASN A 30 6.28 24.82 11.63
N GLU A 31 7.35 25.59 11.79
CA GLU A 31 7.39 27.03 11.53
C GLU A 31 7.09 27.33 10.05
N THR A 32 7.68 26.56 9.13
CA THR A 32 7.40 26.66 7.69
C THR A 32 5.94 26.36 7.38
N PHE A 33 5.36 25.36 8.00
CA PHE A 33 3.93 25.03 7.84
C PHE A 33 3.05 26.15 8.41
N ALA A 34 3.36 26.63 9.63
CA ALA A 34 2.61 27.69 10.31
C ALA A 34 2.63 29.03 9.53
N SER A 35 3.71 29.31 8.80
CA SER A 35 3.80 30.49 7.93
C SER A 35 2.77 30.51 6.78
N GLY A 36 2.11 29.38 6.50
CA GLY A 36 1.15 29.22 5.42
C GLY A 36 1.77 29.06 4.02
N ARG A 37 3.10 29.16 3.89
CA ARG A 37 3.80 29.06 2.59
C ARG A 37 3.43 27.79 1.83
N THR A 38 3.29 26.66 2.53
CA THR A 38 2.99 25.35 1.93
C THR A 38 1.52 25.14 1.57
N LYS A 39 0.63 26.10 1.90
CA LYS A 39 -0.82 25.99 1.60
C LYS A 39 -1.16 26.33 0.16
N SER A 40 -0.36 27.19 -0.49
CA SER A 40 -0.58 27.60 -1.88
C SER A 40 -0.48 26.41 -2.85
N ILE A 41 -1.52 26.16 -3.63
CA ILE A 41 -1.53 25.12 -4.66
C ILE A 41 -0.49 25.41 -5.74
N GLN A 42 -0.31 26.67 -6.14
CA GLN A 42 0.69 27.07 -7.12
C GLN A 42 2.11 26.78 -6.62
N TRP A 43 2.37 27.04 -5.34
CA TRP A 43 3.65 26.71 -4.72
C TRP A 43 3.88 25.18 -4.72
N ARG A 44 2.86 24.37 -4.38
CA ARG A 44 2.95 22.90 -4.42
C ARG A 44 3.22 22.39 -5.83
N LYS A 45 2.49 22.89 -6.84
CA LYS A 45 2.72 22.54 -8.25
C LYS A 45 4.15 22.89 -8.68
N TRP A 46 4.67 24.03 -8.22
CA TRP A 46 6.06 24.40 -8.50
C TRP A 46 7.05 23.44 -7.85
N GLN A 47 6.85 23.03 -6.59
CA GLN A 47 7.71 22.03 -5.91
C GLN A 47 7.69 20.68 -6.64
N LEU A 48 6.52 20.24 -7.08
CA LEU A 48 6.37 19.01 -7.88
C LEU A 48 7.18 19.07 -9.18
N LYS A 49 7.16 20.20 -9.87
CA LYS A 49 7.97 20.42 -11.08
C LYS A 49 9.47 20.36 -10.79
N GLN A 50 9.91 21.00 -9.68
CA GLN A 50 11.32 20.94 -9.28
C GLN A 50 11.75 19.51 -8.92
N GLN A 51 10.86 18.74 -8.27
CA GLN A 51 11.11 17.34 -7.95
C GLN A 51 11.20 16.47 -9.21
N TRP A 52 10.36 16.72 -10.21
CA TRP A 52 10.40 16.03 -11.48
C TRP A 52 11.74 16.27 -12.20
N TRP A 53 12.18 17.52 -12.27
CA TRP A 53 13.46 17.88 -12.86
C TRP A 53 14.65 17.33 -12.08
N MET A 54 14.59 17.33 -10.76
CA MET A 54 15.62 16.71 -9.92
C MET A 54 15.81 15.23 -10.26
N ILE A 55 14.73 14.49 -10.51
CA ILE A 55 14.80 13.08 -10.90
C ILE A 55 15.36 12.95 -12.33
N ASP A 56 14.89 13.78 -13.24
CA ASP A 56 15.31 13.75 -14.65
C ASP A 56 16.80 14.04 -14.84
N GLU A 57 17.28 15.09 -14.21
CA GLU A 57 18.67 15.55 -14.30
C GLU A 57 19.66 14.63 -13.58
N ASN A 58 19.21 13.83 -12.61
CA ASN A 58 20.06 12.93 -11.82
C ASN A 58 19.73 11.44 -12.08
N GLU A 59 19.10 11.12 -13.20
CA GLU A 59 18.65 9.76 -13.49
C GLU A 59 19.82 8.74 -13.47
N ASN A 60 20.97 9.09 -14.02
CA ASN A 60 22.13 8.20 -14.07
C ASN A 60 22.70 7.90 -12.67
N GLU A 61 22.77 8.89 -11.79
CA GLU A 61 23.23 8.74 -10.41
C GLU A 61 22.25 7.90 -9.60
N ILE A 62 20.94 8.09 -9.80
CA ILE A 62 19.89 7.29 -9.18
C ILE A 62 20.03 5.83 -9.61
N LEU A 63 20.17 5.57 -10.92
CA LEU A 63 20.36 4.23 -11.46
C LEU A 63 21.62 3.56 -10.91
N ALA A 64 22.74 4.27 -10.91
CA ALA A 64 23.99 3.75 -10.37
C ALA A 64 23.87 3.34 -8.91
N ALA A 65 23.15 4.13 -8.11
CA ALA A 65 22.92 3.86 -6.70
C ALA A 65 21.98 2.66 -6.48
N LEU A 66 20.86 2.58 -7.20
CA LEU A 66 19.92 1.44 -7.14
C LEU A 66 20.59 0.13 -7.57
N THR A 67 21.40 0.18 -8.64
CA THR A 67 22.18 -0.98 -9.10
C THR A 67 23.25 -1.38 -8.08
N SER A 68 23.94 -0.43 -7.46
CA SER A 68 24.96 -0.70 -6.44
C SER A 68 24.36 -1.43 -5.22
N ASP A 69 23.17 -1.05 -4.76
CA ASP A 69 22.54 -1.62 -3.57
C ASP A 69 22.16 -3.09 -3.76
N LEU A 70 21.46 -3.43 -4.82
CA LEU A 70 20.89 -4.77 -5.04
C LEU A 70 21.47 -5.51 -6.24
N GLY A 71 22.18 -4.82 -7.15
CA GLY A 71 22.56 -5.38 -8.45
C GLY A 71 21.37 -5.54 -9.40
N ARG A 72 20.34 -4.69 -9.25
CA ARG A 72 19.16 -4.71 -10.12
C ARG A 72 19.53 -4.37 -11.56
N HIS A 73 18.87 -5.04 -12.47
CA HIS A 73 18.95 -4.69 -13.88
C HIS A 73 18.41 -3.27 -14.11
N GLU A 74 18.99 -2.52 -15.02
CA GLU A 74 18.62 -1.13 -15.28
C GLU A 74 17.12 -0.96 -15.57
N MET A 75 16.52 -1.87 -16.34
CA MET A 75 15.09 -1.84 -16.64
C MET A 75 14.22 -1.97 -15.38
N GLU A 76 14.63 -2.78 -14.41
CA GLU A 76 13.93 -2.92 -13.12
C GLU A 76 14.09 -1.67 -12.24
N CYS A 77 15.18 -0.92 -12.40
CA CYS A 77 15.36 0.36 -11.70
C CYS A 77 14.56 1.48 -12.38
N ARG A 78 14.58 1.55 -13.71
CA ARG A 78 13.90 2.61 -14.47
C ARG A 78 12.38 2.52 -14.35
N SER A 79 11.80 1.32 -14.50
CA SER A 79 10.35 1.17 -14.63
C SER A 79 9.60 1.63 -13.37
N PRO A 80 9.78 1.05 -12.15
CA PRO A 80 9.05 1.51 -10.99
C PRO A 80 9.63 2.79 -10.36
N ASP A 81 10.95 2.84 -10.12
CA ASP A 81 11.54 3.90 -9.29
C ASP A 81 11.67 5.25 -10.02
N ILE A 82 11.84 5.25 -11.34
CA ILE A 82 12.01 6.50 -12.11
C ILE A 82 10.74 6.84 -12.88
N LEU A 83 10.32 5.97 -13.82
CA LEU A 83 9.17 6.24 -14.67
C LEU A 83 7.87 6.27 -13.88
N GLY A 84 7.67 5.33 -12.96
CA GLY A 84 6.52 5.31 -12.08
C GLY A 84 6.41 6.60 -11.26
N LEU A 85 7.49 6.99 -10.57
CA LEU A 85 7.51 8.22 -9.78
C LEU A 85 7.30 9.49 -10.62
N LYS A 86 7.94 9.58 -11.79
CA LYS A 86 7.72 10.71 -12.72
C LYS A 86 6.26 10.81 -13.16
N THR A 87 5.62 9.68 -13.44
CA THR A 87 4.19 9.61 -13.81
C THR A 87 3.30 10.07 -12.67
N ASP A 88 3.55 9.61 -11.43
CA ASP A 88 2.81 10.04 -10.25
C ASP A 88 2.93 11.54 -10.00
N ILE A 89 4.12 12.12 -10.19
CA ILE A 89 4.34 13.56 -10.05
C ILE A 89 3.52 14.33 -11.10
N LEU A 90 3.47 13.88 -12.35
CA LEU A 90 2.70 14.52 -13.41
C LEU A 90 1.19 14.46 -13.13
N GLU A 91 0.68 13.33 -12.66
CA GLU A 91 -0.72 13.20 -12.24
C GLU A 91 -1.05 14.20 -11.12
N HIS A 92 -0.20 14.32 -10.11
CA HIS A 92 -0.39 15.28 -9.03
C HIS A 92 -0.38 16.75 -9.53
N ILE A 93 0.53 17.10 -10.44
CA ILE A 93 0.57 18.44 -11.05
C ILE A 93 -0.75 18.75 -11.79
N GLU A 94 -1.29 17.76 -12.49
CA GLU A 94 -2.53 17.91 -13.26
C GLU A 94 -3.75 17.99 -12.33
N LYS A 95 -3.85 17.12 -11.32
CA LYS A 95 -5.08 16.88 -10.56
C LYS A 95 -5.16 17.59 -9.21
N ILE A 96 -4.07 18.15 -8.67
CA ILE A 96 -4.06 18.71 -7.32
C ILE A 96 -5.06 19.84 -7.11
N GLU A 97 -5.35 20.64 -8.12
CA GLU A 97 -6.37 21.72 -8.05
C GLU A 97 -7.77 21.14 -7.86
N GLU A 98 -8.09 20.06 -8.61
CA GLU A 98 -9.36 19.35 -8.50
C GLU A 98 -9.51 18.69 -7.12
N TRP A 99 -8.45 18.10 -6.61
CA TRP A 99 -8.48 17.40 -5.32
C TRP A 99 -8.56 18.36 -4.13
N ALA A 100 -7.92 19.52 -4.24
CA ALA A 100 -7.85 20.53 -3.17
C ALA A 100 -9.03 21.50 -3.15
N VAL A 101 -9.92 21.46 -4.16
CA VAL A 101 -11.06 22.37 -4.22
C VAL A 101 -12.02 22.11 -3.05
N THR A 102 -12.54 23.20 -2.48
CA THR A 102 -13.63 23.13 -1.51
C THR A 102 -14.89 22.56 -2.16
N LYS A 103 -15.43 21.48 -1.60
CA LYS A 103 -16.58 20.77 -2.16
C LYS A 103 -17.86 21.09 -1.41
N PRO A 104 -18.94 21.55 -2.08
CA PRO A 104 -20.24 21.66 -1.44
C PRO A 104 -20.77 20.27 -1.08
N ILE A 105 -21.50 20.17 0.04
CA ILE A 105 -22.17 18.93 0.46
C ILE A 105 -23.62 19.01 -0.03
N HIS A 106 -23.90 18.41 -1.19
CA HIS A 106 -25.19 18.52 -1.87
C HIS A 106 -26.32 17.81 -1.10
N ASP A 107 -26.03 16.69 -0.44
CA ASP A 107 -27.03 15.87 0.25
C ASP A 107 -27.25 16.28 1.72
N ALA A 108 -26.76 17.47 2.12
CA ALA A 108 -26.93 17.98 3.49
C ALA A 108 -28.33 18.58 3.77
N GLY A 109 -29.28 18.40 2.86
CA GLY A 109 -30.67 18.87 3.00
C GLY A 109 -30.83 20.38 2.96
N LEU A 110 -32.06 20.87 3.28
CA LEU A 110 -32.38 22.29 3.19
C LEU A 110 -31.58 23.11 4.22
N LEU A 111 -31.59 22.69 5.48
CA LEU A 111 -31.01 23.44 6.60
C LEU A 111 -29.48 23.59 6.47
N PHE A 112 -28.78 22.50 6.32
CA PHE A 112 -27.32 22.53 6.26
C PHE A 112 -26.78 22.79 4.85
N GLY A 113 -27.38 22.19 3.82
CA GLY A 113 -26.93 22.30 2.44
C GLY A 113 -27.24 23.64 1.83
N ARG A 114 -28.54 24.00 1.67
CA ARG A 114 -28.94 25.24 1.00
C ARG A 114 -28.77 26.48 1.88
N LEU A 115 -29.32 26.45 3.09
CA LEU A 115 -29.28 27.61 3.99
C LEU A 115 -27.93 27.75 4.67
N GLY A 116 -27.38 26.64 5.15
CA GLY A 116 -26.11 26.62 5.87
C GLY A 116 -24.87 26.52 4.99
N LYS A 117 -25.02 26.43 3.66
CA LYS A 117 -23.88 26.34 2.71
C LYS A 117 -22.80 25.35 3.14
N ALA A 118 -23.23 24.17 3.56
CA ALA A 118 -22.33 23.13 4.03
C ALA A 118 -21.30 22.76 2.96
N ARG A 119 -20.04 22.75 3.34
CA ARG A 119 -18.90 22.46 2.45
C ARG A 119 -17.78 21.73 3.16
N LEU A 120 -16.99 20.97 2.41
CA LEU A 120 -15.74 20.35 2.86
C LEU A 120 -14.56 21.20 2.43
N LEU A 121 -13.79 21.66 3.39
CA LEU A 121 -12.54 22.37 3.17
C LEU A 121 -11.38 21.36 3.27
N MET A 122 -10.53 21.30 2.24
CA MET A 122 -9.38 20.40 2.17
C MET A 122 -8.15 21.07 2.79
N GLU A 123 -7.77 20.67 4.00
CA GLU A 123 -6.63 21.26 4.73
C GLU A 123 -5.47 20.27 4.86
N PRO A 124 -4.22 20.69 4.58
CA PRO A 124 -3.06 19.83 4.80
C PRO A 124 -2.89 19.54 6.29
N LEU A 125 -2.54 18.30 6.64
CA LEU A 125 -2.38 17.86 8.02
C LEU A 125 -1.27 18.61 8.77
N GLY A 126 -0.16 18.93 8.11
CA GLY A 126 1.01 19.54 8.74
C GLY A 126 2.31 18.82 8.40
N VAL A 127 3.17 18.66 9.39
CA VAL A 127 4.45 17.95 9.25
C VAL A 127 4.23 16.47 9.34
N VAL A 128 4.66 15.75 8.31
CA VAL A 128 4.50 14.31 8.14
C VAL A 128 5.85 13.62 8.18
N LEU A 129 5.95 12.50 8.88
CA LEU A 129 7.10 11.61 8.81
C LEU A 129 6.83 10.47 7.84
N ILE A 130 7.68 10.32 6.83
CA ILE A 130 7.67 9.19 5.89
C ILE A 130 8.88 8.32 6.18
N ILE A 131 8.64 7.06 6.51
CA ILE A 131 9.69 6.06 6.75
C ILE A 131 9.71 5.13 5.56
N GLY A 132 10.69 5.36 4.68
CA GLY A 132 10.83 4.64 3.42
C GLY A 132 11.48 3.27 3.55
N VAL A 133 11.43 2.53 2.44
CA VAL A 133 11.93 1.16 2.31
C VAL A 133 13.11 1.07 1.37
N TRP A 134 13.82 -0.04 1.42
CA TRP A 134 15.04 -0.29 0.65
C TRP A 134 14.78 -0.95 -0.72
N ASN A 135 13.62 -1.59 -0.93
CA ASN A 135 13.35 -2.37 -2.15
C ASN A 135 12.84 -1.53 -3.33
N PHE A 136 12.13 -0.42 -3.07
CA PHE A 136 11.75 0.62 -4.05
C PHE A 136 11.90 2.00 -3.39
N PRO A 137 13.14 2.44 -3.11
CA PRO A 137 13.39 3.57 -2.22
C PRO A 137 12.91 4.91 -2.79
N PHE A 138 12.96 5.11 -4.11
CA PHE A 138 12.48 6.34 -4.72
C PHE A 138 10.96 6.38 -4.82
N LEU A 139 10.35 5.36 -5.41
CA LEU A 139 8.91 5.29 -5.63
C LEU A 139 8.11 5.41 -4.30
N LEU A 140 8.54 4.72 -3.25
CA LEU A 140 7.79 4.63 -2.00
C LEU A 140 8.19 5.65 -0.92
N THR A 141 9.20 6.48 -1.17
CA THR A 141 9.69 7.45 -0.17
C THR A 141 9.51 8.89 -0.59
N ILE A 142 9.71 9.19 -1.89
CA ILE A 142 9.67 10.55 -2.39
C ILE A 142 8.22 10.95 -2.68
N GLN A 143 7.61 11.64 -1.73
CA GLN A 143 6.28 12.22 -1.86
C GLN A 143 6.37 13.76 -2.07
N PRO A 144 5.45 14.39 -2.80
CA PRO A 144 5.57 15.80 -3.19
C PRO A 144 5.31 16.77 -2.03
N SER A 145 6.38 17.24 -1.37
CA SER A 145 6.29 18.29 -0.32
C SER A 145 7.65 18.93 -0.04
N THR A 146 7.71 19.90 0.89
CA THR A 146 8.98 20.37 1.45
C THR A 146 9.65 19.25 2.22
N ILE A 147 10.74 18.70 1.69
CA ILE A 147 11.37 17.50 2.21
C ILE A 147 12.62 17.85 3.01
N ARG A 148 12.81 17.19 4.16
CA ARG A 148 14.07 17.02 4.88
C ARG A 148 14.36 15.54 4.97
N VAL A 149 15.52 15.12 4.49
CA VAL A 149 15.92 13.71 4.53
C VAL A 149 16.78 13.45 5.75
N VAL A 150 16.37 12.45 6.51
CA VAL A 150 17.11 11.93 7.66
C VAL A 150 17.54 10.51 7.31
N THR A 151 18.84 10.24 7.37
CA THR A 151 19.39 8.90 7.19
C THR A 151 19.75 8.30 8.55
N GLY A 152 19.32 7.05 8.80
CA GLY A 152 19.61 6.42 10.07
C GLY A 152 19.10 5.00 10.16
N GLY A 153 19.49 4.34 11.24
CA GLY A 153 19.05 3.00 11.61
C GLY A 153 17.92 3.03 12.66
N PRO A 154 17.70 1.90 13.35
CA PRO A 154 16.65 1.81 14.37
C PRO A 154 16.79 2.80 15.51
N GLN A 155 18.04 3.14 15.91
CA GLN A 155 18.28 4.09 17.03
C GLN A 155 17.89 5.52 16.64
N GLU A 156 18.30 5.98 15.45
CA GLU A 156 17.96 7.29 14.91
C GLU A 156 16.45 7.42 14.69
N THR A 157 15.82 6.37 14.13
CA THR A 157 14.37 6.31 13.91
C THR A 157 13.63 6.40 15.25
N SER A 158 14.07 5.69 16.29
CA SER A 158 13.45 5.74 17.61
C SER A 158 13.50 7.15 18.21
N LYS A 159 14.64 7.84 18.09
CA LYS A 159 14.78 9.22 18.54
C LYS A 159 13.95 10.21 17.72
N LEU A 160 13.85 10.00 16.42
CA LEU A 160 13.01 10.83 15.56
C LEU A 160 11.54 10.71 15.96
N LEU A 161 11.07 9.51 16.30
CA LEU A 161 9.71 9.21 16.75
C LEU A 161 9.37 9.77 18.15
N GLU A 162 10.34 10.32 18.90
CA GLU A 162 10.06 11.08 20.12
C GLU A 162 9.42 12.45 19.81
N ASN A 163 9.56 12.94 18.58
CA ASN A 163 8.94 14.19 18.13
C ASN A 163 7.49 13.97 17.69
N LYS A 164 6.66 15.01 17.85
CA LYS A 164 5.27 14.98 17.38
C LYS A 164 5.20 15.28 15.89
N PHE A 165 4.54 14.40 15.16
CA PHE A 165 4.16 14.58 13.75
C PHE A 165 2.63 14.66 13.61
N ASN A 166 2.16 15.23 12.51
CA ASN A 166 0.74 15.30 12.21
C ASN A 166 0.24 14.01 11.50
N HIS A 167 1.16 13.25 10.91
CA HIS A 167 0.91 11.94 10.34
C HIS A 167 2.22 11.17 10.22
N ILE A 168 2.17 9.85 10.32
CA ILE A 168 3.31 8.97 10.02
C ILE A 168 2.91 8.02 8.91
N PHE A 169 3.66 8.03 7.82
CA PHE A 169 3.54 7.06 6.73
C PHE A 169 4.72 6.08 6.82
N PHE A 170 4.41 4.82 7.02
CA PHE A 170 5.41 3.76 7.17
C PHE A 170 5.19 2.64 6.17
N THR A 171 6.22 2.28 5.43
CA THR A 171 6.26 1.07 4.61
C THR A 171 7.30 0.11 5.17
N GLY A 172 6.92 -1.16 5.38
CA GLY A 172 7.84 -2.16 5.90
C GLY A 172 7.14 -3.38 6.49
N SER A 173 7.80 -4.11 7.40
CA SER A 173 7.21 -5.31 8.00
C SER A 173 6.22 -4.99 9.13
N ALA A 174 5.21 -5.83 9.30
CA ALA A 174 4.22 -5.75 10.39
C ALA A 174 4.90 -5.74 11.78
N LYS A 175 6.01 -6.43 11.94
CA LYS A 175 6.80 -6.44 13.17
C LYS A 175 7.30 -5.04 13.53
N ILE A 176 7.85 -4.30 12.58
CA ILE A 176 8.36 -2.93 12.80
C ILE A 176 7.19 -1.95 12.91
N ALA A 177 6.11 -2.12 12.14
CA ALA A 177 4.91 -1.29 12.23
C ALA A 177 4.36 -1.20 13.65
N ARG A 178 4.38 -2.29 14.42
CA ARG A 178 3.93 -2.29 15.83
C ARG A 178 4.74 -1.31 16.69
N PHE A 179 6.06 -1.21 16.49
CA PHE A 179 6.90 -0.23 17.20
C PHE A 179 6.58 1.21 16.77
N ILE A 180 6.40 1.43 15.46
CA ILE A 180 6.04 2.74 14.93
C ILE A 180 4.69 3.19 15.49
N THR A 181 3.68 2.32 15.48
CA THR A 181 2.34 2.60 15.98
C THR A 181 2.33 2.88 17.48
N ALA A 182 3.10 2.11 18.26
CA ALA A 182 3.24 2.35 19.69
C ALA A 182 3.90 3.71 19.98
N ALA A 183 4.89 4.14 19.20
CA ALA A 183 5.48 5.46 19.30
C ALA A 183 4.50 6.57 18.90
N ALA A 184 3.76 6.39 17.80
CA ALA A 184 2.73 7.32 17.31
C ALA A 184 1.61 7.55 18.35
N ALA A 185 1.23 6.50 19.08
CA ALA A 185 0.19 6.56 20.11
C ALA A 185 0.49 7.56 21.24
N LYS A 186 1.77 7.79 21.57
CA LYS A 186 2.18 8.78 22.59
C LYS A 186 1.73 10.20 22.25
N HIS A 187 1.63 10.51 20.97
CA HIS A 187 1.27 11.83 20.44
C HIS A 187 -0.11 11.85 19.78
N LEU A 188 -0.86 10.72 19.81
CA LEU A 188 -2.10 10.53 19.06
C LEU A 188 -1.92 10.82 17.56
N THR A 189 -0.74 10.51 17.04
CA THR A 189 -0.43 10.71 15.62
C THR A 189 -1.08 9.61 14.77
N PRO A 190 -1.93 9.95 13.79
CA PRO A 190 -2.49 8.97 12.87
C PRO A 190 -1.39 8.37 11.97
N THR A 191 -1.59 7.12 11.57
CA THR A 191 -0.63 6.37 10.76
C THR A 191 -1.26 5.80 9.50
N THR A 192 -0.52 5.83 8.39
CA THR A 192 -0.75 4.96 7.23
C THR A 192 0.37 3.92 7.22
N LEU A 193 -0.03 2.65 7.17
CA LEU A 193 0.88 1.51 7.26
C LEU A 193 0.75 0.68 5.98
N GLU A 194 1.81 0.66 5.18
CA GLU A 194 1.93 -0.19 4.00
C GLU A 194 2.85 -1.34 4.33
N LEU A 195 2.24 -2.48 4.59
CA LEU A 195 2.95 -3.67 5.05
C LEU A 195 2.98 -4.73 3.95
N GLY A 196 3.67 -5.81 4.20
CA GLY A 196 3.70 -6.94 3.30
C GLY A 196 2.68 -8.00 3.69
N GLY A 197 3.07 -9.22 3.49
CA GLY A 197 2.33 -10.41 3.88
C GLY A 197 2.60 -11.56 2.93
N GLN A 198 2.00 -12.69 3.24
CA GLN A 198 2.13 -13.91 2.45
C GLN A 198 1.12 -13.89 1.29
N CYS A 199 1.32 -13.03 0.28
CA CYS A 199 0.43 -12.88 -0.88
C CYS A 199 0.25 -14.21 -1.63
N PRO A 200 -0.94 -14.85 -1.57
CA PRO A 200 -1.18 -16.12 -2.22
C PRO A 200 -1.56 -15.96 -3.69
N ALA A 201 -1.26 -16.97 -4.49
CA ALA A 201 -1.89 -17.19 -5.78
C ALA A 201 -2.72 -18.48 -5.75
N ILE A 202 -3.89 -18.46 -6.38
CA ILE A 202 -4.73 -19.64 -6.57
C ILE A 202 -4.78 -19.95 -8.06
N VAL A 203 -4.36 -21.16 -8.43
CA VAL A 203 -4.43 -21.66 -9.80
C VAL A 203 -5.50 -22.76 -9.86
N THR A 204 -6.65 -22.44 -10.43
CA THR A 204 -7.78 -23.37 -10.51
C THR A 204 -7.62 -24.34 -11.69
N LYS A 205 -8.46 -25.37 -11.72
CA LYS A 205 -8.51 -26.33 -12.84
C LYS A 205 -8.82 -25.69 -14.21
N SER A 206 -9.48 -24.54 -14.20
CA SER A 206 -9.89 -23.82 -15.41
C SER A 206 -8.87 -22.77 -15.86
N ALA A 207 -7.77 -22.59 -15.11
CA ALA A 207 -6.75 -21.61 -15.40
C ALA A 207 -5.98 -21.92 -16.69
N ASN A 208 -5.50 -20.88 -17.35
CA ASN A 208 -4.45 -21.03 -18.35
C ASN A 208 -3.11 -21.27 -17.61
N ILE A 209 -2.73 -22.55 -17.51
CA ILE A 209 -1.59 -23.01 -16.71
C ILE A 209 -0.27 -22.40 -17.19
N GLU A 210 -0.06 -22.34 -18.50
CA GLU A 210 1.12 -21.74 -19.13
C GLU A 210 1.28 -20.28 -18.71
N LEU A 211 0.19 -19.51 -18.82
CA LEU A 211 0.17 -18.09 -18.48
C LEU A 211 0.37 -17.86 -16.97
N ALA A 212 -0.29 -18.66 -16.12
CA ALA A 212 -0.15 -18.59 -14.68
C ALA A 212 1.30 -18.83 -14.25
N ALA A 213 1.91 -19.90 -14.72
CA ALA A 213 3.29 -20.24 -14.40
C ALA A 213 4.27 -19.16 -14.85
N LYS A 214 4.11 -18.62 -16.07
CA LYS A 214 4.95 -17.56 -16.62
C LYS A 214 4.88 -16.28 -15.79
N ARG A 215 3.67 -15.82 -15.43
CA ARG A 215 3.44 -14.59 -14.67
C ARG A 215 3.93 -14.70 -13.23
N ILE A 216 3.72 -15.84 -12.60
CA ILE A 216 4.23 -16.10 -11.23
C ILE A 216 5.75 -16.17 -11.23
N ALA A 217 6.38 -16.86 -12.18
CA ALA A 217 7.82 -16.88 -12.34
C ALA A 217 8.40 -15.48 -12.51
N ALA A 218 7.79 -14.65 -13.34
CA ALA A 218 8.25 -13.28 -13.62
C ALA A 218 8.28 -12.41 -12.37
N VAL A 219 7.25 -12.45 -11.50
CA VAL A 219 7.24 -11.65 -10.26
C VAL A 219 8.22 -12.19 -9.22
N LYS A 220 8.54 -13.49 -9.24
CA LYS A 220 9.59 -14.07 -8.41
C LYS A 220 11.00 -13.71 -8.86
N PHE A 221 11.16 -13.41 -10.13
CA PHE A 221 12.40 -12.93 -10.71
C PHE A 221 12.61 -11.44 -10.44
N LEU A 222 11.57 -10.63 -10.68
CA LEU A 222 11.59 -9.18 -10.46
C LEU A 222 12.05 -8.86 -9.04
N ASN A 223 13.11 -8.05 -8.92
CA ASN A 223 13.75 -7.69 -7.65
C ASN A 223 14.10 -8.93 -6.76
N ALA A 224 14.34 -10.09 -7.37
CA ALA A 224 14.52 -11.39 -6.72
C ALA A 224 13.37 -11.74 -5.75
N GLY A 225 12.13 -11.37 -6.10
CA GLY A 225 10.96 -11.60 -5.25
C GLY A 225 10.90 -10.74 -3.99
N GLN A 226 11.77 -9.74 -3.85
CA GLN A 226 11.82 -8.80 -2.72
C GLN A 226 10.81 -7.66 -2.91
N ILE A 227 9.54 -8.02 -3.03
CA ILE A 227 8.40 -7.13 -3.32
C ILE A 227 7.25 -7.52 -2.39
N CYS A 228 6.63 -6.54 -1.73
CA CYS A 228 5.47 -6.77 -0.86
C CYS A 228 4.27 -7.42 -1.59
N LEU A 229 4.20 -7.23 -2.91
CA LEU A 229 3.22 -7.83 -3.82
C LEU A 229 3.71 -9.13 -4.48
N ALA A 230 4.93 -9.62 -4.20
CA ALA A 230 5.38 -10.86 -4.82
C ALA A 230 4.50 -12.03 -4.36
N VAL A 231 4.19 -12.94 -5.29
CA VAL A 231 3.52 -14.19 -4.93
C VAL A 231 4.35 -14.92 -3.89
N ASN A 232 3.85 -15.06 -2.67
CA ASN A 232 4.56 -15.75 -1.60
C ASN A 232 4.50 -17.27 -1.81
N HIS A 233 3.30 -17.80 -2.04
CA HIS A 233 3.03 -19.21 -2.26
C HIS A 233 1.86 -19.40 -3.24
N VAL A 234 1.73 -20.60 -3.79
CA VAL A 234 0.71 -20.92 -4.79
C VAL A 234 -0.10 -22.11 -4.35
N PHE A 235 -1.42 -21.96 -4.27
CA PHE A 235 -2.37 -23.07 -4.18
C PHE A 235 -2.74 -23.52 -5.57
N VAL A 236 -2.55 -24.80 -5.88
CA VAL A 236 -2.80 -25.35 -7.22
C VAL A 236 -3.80 -26.49 -7.13
N ASP A 237 -4.86 -26.42 -7.93
CA ASP A 237 -5.83 -27.51 -8.04
C ASP A 237 -5.12 -28.84 -8.35
N PRO A 238 -5.43 -29.93 -7.62
CA PRO A 238 -4.77 -31.21 -7.79
C PRO A 238 -4.72 -31.74 -9.21
N ARG A 239 -5.71 -31.37 -10.05
CA ARG A 239 -5.83 -31.86 -11.45
C ARG A 239 -4.82 -31.23 -12.41
N VAL A 240 -4.30 -30.06 -12.08
CA VAL A 240 -3.36 -29.29 -12.93
C VAL A 240 -2.02 -29.05 -12.26
N HIS A 241 -1.82 -29.59 -11.06
CA HIS A 241 -0.65 -29.37 -10.22
C HIS A 241 0.67 -29.74 -10.90
N ASP A 242 0.75 -30.93 -11.48
CA ASP A 242 2.02 -31.44 -12.04
C ASP A 242 2.36 -30.69 -13.35
N GLU A 243 1.36 -30.33 -14.15
CA GLU A 243 1.52 -29.47 -15.32
C GLU A 243 2.02 -28.10 -14.89
N PHE A 244 1.40 -27.49 -13.88
CA PHE A 244 1.81 -26.18 -13.36
C PHE A 244 3.25 -26.20 -12.84
N LEU A 245 3.64 -27.20 -12.07
CA LEU A 245 5.02 -27.33 -11.57
C LEU A 245 6.02 -27.42 -12.71
N SER A 246 5.75 -28.21 -13.72
CA SER A 246 6.63 -28.36 -14.89
C SER A 246 6.80 -27.03 -15.62
N LYS A 247 5.71 -26.29 -15.82
CA LYS A 247 5.74 -24.97 -16.47
C LYS A 247 6.43 -23.91 -15.61
N LEU A 248 6.16 -23.89 -14.31
CA LEU A 248 6.80 -22.97 -13.37
C LEU A 248 8.32 -23.19 -13.33
N GLU A 249 8.77 -24.44 -13.26
CA GLU A 249 10.19 -24.79 -13.30
C GLU A 249 10.84 -24.32 -14.62
N HIS A 250 10.17 -24.54 -15.74
CA HIS A 250 10.64 -24.08 -17.06
C HIS A 250 10.88 -22.56 -17.08
N TYR A 251 9.89 -21.75 -16.67
CA TYR A 251 10.01 -20.29 -16.69
C TYR A 251 10.99 -19.75 -15.66
N MET A 252 11.09 -20.37 -14.48
CA MET A 252 12.08 -19.99 -13.48
C MET A 252 13.52 -20.27 -13.96
N ARG A 253 13.76 -21.40 -14.61
CA ARG A 253 15.06 -21.72 -15.23
C ARG A 253 15.41 -20.74 -16.34
N GLN A 254 14.47 -20.49 -17.26
CA GLN A 254 14.64 -19.53 -18.35
C GLN A 254 15.00 -18.14 -17.80
N SER A 255 14.36 -17.70 -16.75
CA SER A 255 14.64 -16.39 -16.12
C SER A 255 16.03 -16.37 -15.46
N ALA A 256 16.43 -17.44 -14.78
CA ALA A 256 17.75 -17.53 -14.15
C ALA A 256 18.90 -17.46 -15.16
N ASP A 257 18.72 -18.07 -16.35
CA ASP A 257 19.72 -18.13 -17.40
C ASP A 257 20.03 -16.75 -18.03
N THR A 258 19.16 -15.74 -17.81
CA THR A 258 19.38 -14.38 -18.30
C THR A 258 20.54 -13.66 -17.60
N GLY A 259 20.88 -14.06 -16.38
CA GLY A 259 21.86 -13.40 -15.53
C GLY A 259 21.44 -12.02 -15.00
N HIS A 260 20.17 -11.62 -15.19
CA HIS A 260 19.64 -10.29 -14.79
C HIS A 260 19.09 -10.24 -13.36
N MET A 261 19.09 -11.36 -12.66
CA MET A 261 18.54 -11.44 -11.29
C MET A 261 19.38 -10.61 -10.32
N CYS A 262 18.72 -9.90 -9.42
CA CYS A 262 19.40 -9.12 -8.38
C CYS A 262 19.75 -9.98 -7.13
N ARG A 263 20.51 -9.39 -6.20
CA ARG A 263 20.95 -10.05 -4.97
C ARG A 263 19.91 -9.88 -3.85
N ILE A 264 19.97 -10.76 -2.84
CA ILE A 264 19.27 -10.53 -1.58
C ILE A 264 19.95 -9.36 -0.84
N ILE A 265 19.18 -8.45 -0.30
CA ILE A 265 19.63 -7.16 0.25
C ILE A 265 20.80 -7.27 1.24
N ASN A 266 20.81 -8.28 2.09
CA ASN A 266 21.84 -8.44 3.12
C ASN A 266 21.99 -9.90 3.58
N ARG A 267 23.09 -10.16 4.31
CA ARG A 267 23.42 -11.49 4.82
C ARG A 267 22.35 -12.07 5.76
N ARG A 268 21.71 -11.22 6.57
CA ARG A 268 20.67 -11.67 7.51
C ARG A 268 19.46 -12.24 6.76
N ASN A 269 18.95 -11.51 5.75
CA ASN A 269 17.81 -11.97 4.96
C ASN A 269 18.19 -13.20 4.12
N TYR A 270 19.39 -13.22 3.55
CA TYR A 270 19.89 -14.38 2.83
C TYR A 270 19.95 -15.63 3.73
N GLY A 271 20.53 -15.52 4.94
CA GLY A 271 20.59 -16.62 5.90
C GLY A 271 19.20 -17.10 6.34
N ARG A 272 18.26 -16.16 6.60
CA ARG A 272 16.87 -16.51 6.93
C ARG A 272 16.21 -17.35 5.82
N LEU A 273 16.37 -16.94 4.57
CA LEU A 273 15.80 -17.68 3.44
C LEU A 273 16.43 -19.07 3.28
N GLN A 274 17.75 -19.17 3.44
CA GLN A 274 18.43 -20.47 3.42
C GLN A 274 17.94 -21.39 4.54
N ASP A 275 17.80 -20.85 5.75
CA ASP A 275 17.32 -21.62 6.91
C ASP A 275 15.89 -22.13 6.68
N MET A 276 15.01 -21.31 6.07
CA MET A 276 13.66 -21.73 5.73
C MET A 276 13.65 -22.87 4.71
N VAL A 277 14.45 -22.77 3.64
CA VAL A 277 14.56 -23.84 2.63
C VAL A 277 15.16 -25.12 3.23
N ASN A 278 16.22 -24.99 4.03
CA ASN A 278 16.90 -26.15 4.63
C ASN A 278 16.03 -26.91 5.65
N LYS A 279 15.07 -26.24 6.27
CA LYS A 279 14.13 -26.83 7.24
C LYS A 279 12.83 -27.31 6.61
N SER A 280 12.61 -27.02 5.34
CA SER A 280 11.40 -27.43 4.65
C SER A 280 11.36 -28.94 4.44
N GLU A 281 10.20 -29.52 4.64
CA GLU A 281 9.90 -30.93 4.34
C GLU A 281 9.40 -31.11 2.89
N GLY A 282 9.17 -30.02 2.16
CA GLY A 282 8.76 -30.04 0.77
C GLY A 282 9.89 -30.47 -0.17
N LYS A 283 9.54 -30.83 -1.39
CA LYS A 283 10.49 -31.14 -2.46
C LYS A 283 11.14 -29.87 -2.99
N VAL A 284 12.40 -29.62 -2.65
CA VAL A 284 13.19 -28.46 -3.09
C VAL A 284 13.70 -28.68 -4.52
N ILE A 285 13.42 -27.74 -5.41
CA ILE A 285 13.85 -27.72 -6.81
C ILE A 285 14.62 -26.43 -7.07
N HIS A 286 15.92 -26.53 -7.28
CA HIS A 286 16.74 -25.39 -7.68
C HIS A 286 16.61 -25.14 -9.17
N CYS A 287 16.16 -23.94 -9.54
CA CYS A 287 15.86 -23.57 -10.93
C CYS A 287 16.98 -22.79 -11.62
N GLY A 288 18.14 -22.71 -11.03
CA GLY A 288 19.31 -22.07 -11.61
C GLY A 288 20.23 -21.46 -10.57
N LEU A 289 21.29 -20.82 -11.03
CA LEU A 289 22.24 -20.11 -10.18
C LEU A 289 21.72 -18.71 -9.87
N GLY A 290 22.05 -18.19 -8.72
CA GLY A 290 21.84 -16.79 -8.39
C GLY A 290 22.90 -15.88 -9.05
N PRO A 291 22.75 -14.55 -8.89
CA PRO A 291 23.72 -13.57 -9.44
C PRO A 291 25.10 -13.78 -8.79
N LYS A 292 26.16 -13.39 -9.49
CA LYS A 292 27.52 -13.48 -8.93
C LYS A 292 27.68 -12.58 -7.69
N GLY A 293 28.39 -13.06 -6.68
CA GLY A 293 28.79 -12.29 -5.51
C GLY A 293 28.13 -12.72 -4.20
N LYS A 294 28.18 -11.84 -3.19
CA LYS A 294 27.61 -12.10 -1.84
C LYS A 294 26.09 -12.05 -1.88
N ASN A 295 25.43 -12.81 -1.00
CA ASN A 295 23.98 -12.91 -0.86
C ASN A 295 23.27 -13.35 -2.17
N SER A 296 23.94 -14.19 -2.94
CA SER A 296 23.43 -14.75 -4.19
C SER A 296 22.47 -15.90 -3.90
N MET A 297 21.24 -15.80 -4.42
CA MET A 297 20.24 -16.87 -4.32
C MET A 297 19.55 -17.01 -5.68
N GLY A 298 19.63 -18.20 -6.26
CA GLY A 298 18.87 -18.53 -7.47
C GLY A 298 17.40 -18.80 -7.17
N PRO A 299 16.54 -18.90 -8.20
CA PRO A 299 15.14 -19.25 -8.02
C PRO A 299 14.97 -20.67 -7.49
N ILE A 300 14.07 -20.82 -6.53
CA ILE A 300 13.79 -22.10 -5.86
C ILE A 300 12.28 -22.35 -5.86
N ILE A 301 11.84 -23.53 -6.27
CA ILE A 301 10.50 -24.04 -6.04
C ILE A 301 10.56 -25.00 -4.86
N VAL A 302 9.60 -24.94 -3.97
CA VAL A 302 9.40 -25.93 -2.91
C VAL A 302 8.03 -26.55 -3.13
N ALA A 303 7.99 -27.74 -3.69
CA ALA A 303 6.75 -28.42 -4.06
C ALA A 303 6.22 -29.30 -2.92
N ASN A 304 4.91 -29.50 -2.90
CA ASN A 304 4.20 -30.33 -1.94
C ASN A 304 4.42 -29.90 -0.47
N VAL A 305 4.42 -28.62 -0.22
CA VAL A 305 4.52 -28.07 1.13
C VAL A 305 3.15 -28.08 1.82
N SER A 306 3.18 -28.16 3.15
CA SER A 306 2.01 -27.95 4.01
C SER A 306 1.97 -26.52 4.57
N LEU A 307 0.85 -26.09 5.14
CA LEU A 307 0.74 -24.75 5.76
C LEU A 307 1.66 -24.54 6.95
N ILE A 308 2.13 -25.62 7.60
CA ILE A 308 3.04 -25.57 8.74
C ILE A 308 4.52 -25.71 8.35
N ASP A 309 4.80 -25.83 7.05
CA ASP A 309 6.19 -25.91 6.55
C ASP A 309 6.97 -24.63 6.88
N SER A 310 8.27 -24.76 7.03
CA SER A 310 9.16 -23.63 7.36
C SER A 310 9.10 -22.50 6.34
N VAL A 311 8.92 -22.77 5.04
CA VAL A 311 8.77 -21.76 3.98
C VAL A 311 7.41 -21.05 4.01
N MET A 312 6.48 -21.53 4.85
CA MET A 312 5.16 -20.89 5.09
C MET A 312 5.12 -20.12 6.42
N SER A 313 6.20 -20.15 7.22
CA SER A 313 6.20 -19.55 8.56
C SER A 313 6.23 -18.02 8.61
N ASP A 314 6.65 -17.36 7.52
CA ASP A 314 6.75 -15.88 7.40
C ASP A 314 6.75 -15.48 5.92
N GLU A 315 6.59 -14.19 5.65
CA GLU A 315 6.79 -13.62 4.32
C GLU A 315 8.20 -13.92 3.81
N LEU A 316 8.30 -14.55 2.64
CA LEU A 316 9.58 -14.97 2.08
C LEU A 316 10.46 -13.77 1.70
N PHE A 317 9.92 -12.84 0.93
CA PHE A 317 10.67 -11.69 0.42
C PHE A 317 11.96 -12.12 -0.29
N GLY A 318 11.82 -13.08 -1.18
CA GLY A 318 12.92 -13.76 -1.87
C GLY A 318 12.45 -14.64 -3.04
N PRO A 319 13.39 -15.22 -3.83
CA PRO A 319 13.08 -15.95 -5.06
C PRO A 319 12.69 -17.41 -4.79
N ILE A 320 11.91 -17.64 -3.75
CA ILE A 320 11.41 -18.95 -3.35
C ILE A 320 9.91 -19.01 -3.59
N CYS A 321 9.41 -20.05 -4.22
CA CYS A 321 8.02 -20.25 -4.55
C CYS A 321 7.51 -21.59 -3.97
N PRO A 322 6.90 -21.59 -2.78
CA PRO A 322 6.17 -22.74 -2.26
C PRO A 322 4.93 -23.04 -3.10
N VAL A 323 4.70 -24.32 -3.39
CA VAL A 323 3.53 -24.79 -4.14
C VAL A 323 2.80 -25.86 -3.32
N LEU A 324 1.54 -25.56 -3.00
CA LEU A 324 0.61 -26.41 -2.27
C LEU A 324 -0.35 -27.05 -3.26
N LYS A 325 -0.76 -28.29 -2.96
CA LYS A 325 -1.70 -29.06 -3.80
C LYS A 325 -3.06 -29.09 -3.11
N ASP A 326 -3.87 -28.05 -3.36
CA ASP A 326 -5.14 -27.83 -2.67
C ASP A 326 -6.27 -27.49 -3.63
N ALA A 327 -7.47 -27.98 -3.33
CA ALA A 327 -8.67 -27.53 -4.03
C ALA A 327 -9.04 -26.09 -3.60
N VAL A 328 -9.88 -25.42 -4.41
CA VAL A 328 -10.26 -24.00 -4.17
C VAL A 328 -10.85 -23.77 -2.76
N SER A 329 -11.68 -24.71 -2.25
CA SER A 329 -12.28 -24.58 -0.91
C SER A 329 -11.24 -24.66 0.21
N GLU A 330 -10.25 -25.51 0.05
CA GLU A 330 -9.12 -25.67 1.00
C GLU A 330 -8.24 -24.44 0.96
N ALA A 331 -7.93 -23.92 -0.24
CA ALA A 331 -7.17 -22.69 -0.42
C ALA A 331 -7.85 -21.49 0.25
N ILE A 332 -9.17 -21.30 0.10
CA ILE A 332 -9.93 -20.24 0.78
C ILE A 332 -9.82 -20.38 2.30
N THR A 333 -9.98 -21.60 2.82
CA THR A 333 -9.88 -21.87 4.26
C THR A 333 -8.47 -21.58 4.78
N ALA A 334 -7.44 -22.00 4.04
CA ALA A 334 -6.05 -21.76 4.35
C ALA A 334 -5.73 -20.25 4.39
N ILE A 335 -6.12 -19.51 3.36
CA ILE A 335 -5.91 -18.05 3.30
C ILE A 335 -6.56 -17.34 4.48
N ASN A 336 -7.77 -17.73 4.85
CA ASN A 336 -8.48 -17.12 5.99
C ASN A 336 -7.90 -17.50 7.36
N SER A 337 -7.09 -18.56 7.44
CA SER A 337 -6.36 -18.93 8.66
C SER A 337 -5.01 -18.19 8.83
N LEU A 338 -4.50 -17.59 7.76
CA LEU A 338 -3.26 -16.82 7.74
C LEU A 338 -3.53 -15.32 7.98
N PRO A 339 -2.50 -14.53 8.33
CA PRO A 339 -2.59 -13.08 8.36
C PRO A 339 -3.07 -12.54 7.00
N ARG A 340 -3.95 -11.55 7.01
CA ARG A 340 -4.54 -10.97 5.79
C ARG A 340 -3.46 -10.43 4.86
N PRO A 341 -3.38 -10.93 3.61
CA PRO A 341 -2.33 -10.56 2.68
C PRO A 341 -2.57 -9.17 2.05
N LEU A 342 -1.51 -8.55 1.59
CA LEU A 342 -1.58 -7.29 0.83
C LEU A 342 -2.23 -7.51 -0.55
N ALA A 343 -2.00 -8.66 -1.19
CA ALA A 343 -2.58 -9.01 -2.47
C ALA A 343 -3.00 -10.48 -2.54
N LEU A 344 -4.02 -10.75 -3.36
CA LEU A 344 -4.46 -12.07 -3.77
C LEU A 344 -4.48 -12.17 -5.30
N TYR A 345 -3.99 -13.29 -5.84
CA TYR A 345 -3.94 -13.55 -7.27
C TYR A 345 -4.79 -14.77 -7.60
N ILE A 346 -5.68 -14.64 -8.59
CA ILE A 346 -6.61 -15.72 -8.97
C ILE A 346 -6.43 -16.00 -10.45
N PHE A 347 -6.01 -17.22 -10.78
CA PHE A 347 -5.92 -17.71 -12.14
C PHE A 347 -7.07 -18.69 -12.38
N SER A 348 -8.07 -18.26 -13.15
CA SER A 348 -9.28 -19.01 -13.48
C SER A 348 -9.94 -18.45 -14.75
N SER A 349 -10.55 -19.29 -15.55
CA SER A 349 -11.47 -18.89 -16.60
C SER A 349 -12.95 -19.06 -16.19
N ASP A 350 -13.21 -19.57 -15.00
CA ASP A 350 -14.56 -19.77 -14.45
C ASP A 350 -14.93 -18.58 -13.54
N ASN A 351 -15.93 -17.80 -13.96
CA ASN A 351 -16.40 -16.64 -13.23
C ASN A 351 -17.00 -17.00 -11.87
N ALA A 352 -17.68 -18.14 -11.75
CA ALA A 352 -18.27 -18.57 -10.49
C ALA A 352 -17.20 -18.98 -9.47
N GLU A 353 -16.12 -19.66 -9.90
CA GLU A 353 -14.96 -19.92 -9.06
C GLU A 353 -14.30 -18.62 -8.61
N THR A 354 -14.11 -17.67 -9.53
CA THR A 354 -13.51 -16.36 -9.26
C THR A 354 -14.32 -15.58 -8.23
N GLU A 355 -15.65 -15.49 -8.41
CA GLU A 355 -16.54 -14.79 -7.47
C GLU A 355 -16.56 -15.46 -6.10
N ARG A 356 -16.56 -16.80 -6.05
CA ARG A 356 -16.47 -17.55 -4.80
C ARG A 356 -15.18 -17.28 -4.06
N ILE A 357 -14.04 -17.20 -4.74
CA ILE A 357 -12.74 -16.90 -4.12
C ILE A 357 -12.75 -15.46 -3.60
N GLN A 358 -13.20 -14.49 -4.39
CA GLN A 358 -13.23 -13.07 -3.99
C GLN A 358 -14.16 -12.83 -2.80
N SER A 359 -15.37 -13.42 -2.81
CA SER A 359 -16.33 -13.27 -1.72
C SER A 359 -15.95 -14.06 -0.47
N GLY A 360 -15.16 -15.12 -0.62
CA GLY A 360 -14.69 -15.98 0.48
C GLY A 360 -13.39 -15.55 1.14
N THR A 361 -12.71 -14.49 0.65
CA THR A 361 -11.39 -14.05 1.15
C THR A 361 -11.33 -12.54 1.34
N ILE A 362 -10.34 -12.06 2.12
CA ILE A 362 -10.07 -10.63 2.29
C ILE A 362 -8.58 -10.38 2.06
N SER A 363 -8.27 -9.39 1.20
CA SER A 363 -6.91 -8.91 0.93
C SER A 363 -6.91 -7.41 0.67
N GLY A 364 -5.73 -6.77 0.63
CA GLY A 364 -5.60 -5.38 0.23
C GLY A 364 -6.04 -5.13 -1.21
N GLY A 365 -5.63 -5.99 -2.13
CA GLY A 365 -6.04 -5.94 -3.54
C GLY A 365 -6.13 -7.32 -4.17
N VAL A 366 -6.82 -7.41 -5.32
CA VAL A 366 -6.97 -8.65 -6.11
C VAL A 366 -6.58 -8.40 -7.55
N THR A 367 -5.85 -9.34 -8.16
CA THR A 367 -5.63 -9.36 -9.62
C THR A 367 -6.08 -10.71 -10.19
N LEU A 368 -6.88 -10.66 -11.25
CA LEU A 368 -7.37 -11.84 -11.95
C LEU A 368 -6.49 -12.14 -13.16
N ASN A 369 -6.09 -13.39 -13.28
CA ASN A 369 -5.28 -13.93 -14.38
C ASN A 369 -3.95 -13.18 -14.61
N ASP A 370 -3.51 -12.38 -13.64
CA ASP A 370 -2.21 -11.70 -13.64
C ASP A 370 -1.70 -11.52 -12.20
N VAL A 371 -0.56 -10.85 -12.05
CA VAL A 371 0.04 -10.49 -10.78
C VAL A 371 0.34 -8.99 -10.73
N THR A 372 0.28 -8.37 -9.55
CA THR A 372 0.65 -6.98 -9.26
C THR A 372 -0.10 -5.86 -9.99
N MET A 373 -0.88 -6.15 -11.03
CA MET A 373 -1.53 -5.15 -11.90
C MET A 373 -2.46 -4.18 -11.17
N HIS A 374 -3.12 -4.63 -10.08
CA HIS A 374 -4.01 -3.77 -9.28
C HIS A 374 -3.27 -2.56 -8.65
N ALA A 375 -1.96 -2.68 -8.40
CA ALA A 375 -1.17 -1.60 -7.83
C ALA A 375 -0.92 -0.43 -8.80
N GLY A 376 -1.03 -0.67 -10.10
CA GLY A 376 -0.84 0.35 -11.13
C GLY A 376 -2.13 0.97 -11.67
N VAL A 377 -3.30 0.68 -11.07
CA VAL A 377 -4.58 1.21 -11.56
C VAL A 377 -4.71 2.69 -11.17
N PRO A 378 -4.77 3.61 -12.14
CA PRO A 378 -4.91 5.03 -11.84
C PRO A 378 -6.20 5.33 -11.04
N ASN A 379 -6.13 6.26 -10.11
CA ASN A 379 -7.26 6.68 -9.26
C ASN A 379 -7.91 5.58 -8.42
N ALA A 380 -7.26 4.43 -8.26
CA ALA A 380 -7.68 3.39 -7.33
C ALA A 380 -6.89 3.50 -6.01
N PRO A 381 -7.53 3.18 -4.85
CA PRO A 381 -6.79 3.12 -3.59
C PRO A 381 -5.83 1.93 -3.62
N PHE A 382 -4.61 2.15 -3.15
CA PHE A 382 -3.67 1.08 -2.85
C PHE A 382 -3.42 1.04 -1.36
N GLY A 383 -3.50 -0.12 -0.75
CA GLY A 383 -3.25 -0.32 0.67
C GLY A 383 -3.63 -1.70 1.15
N GLY A 384 -3.12 -2.07 2.32
CA GLY A 384 -3.39 -3.33 2.98
C GLY A 384 -4.64 -3.31 3.87
N VAL A 385 -4.97 -4.46 4.45
CA VAL A 385 -6.06 -4.63 5.39
C VAL A 385 -5.63 -5.51 6.56
N GLY A 386 -5.89 -5.09 7.79
CA GLY A 386 -5.50 -5.85 8.98
C GLY A 386 -3.98 -5.97 9.11
N ASP A 387 -3.44 -7.17 9.01
CA ASP A 387 -2.00 -7.42 9.17
C ASP A 387 -1.15 -6.88 8.02
N SER A 388 -1.75 -6.66 6.83
CA SER A 388 -1.04 -6.11 5.66
C SER A 388 -1.05 -4.60 5.57
N GLY A 389 -1.79 -3.90 6.43
CA GLY A 389 -1.73 -2.45 6.46
C GLY A 389 -2.95 -1.74 7.02
N MET A 390 -2.87 -0.41 7.01
CA MET A 390 -3.89 0.51 7.50
C MET A 390 -3.83 1.79 6.67
N GLY A 391 -4.96 2.23 6.16
CA GLY A 391 -5.05 3.39 5.27
C GLY A 391 -4.80 3.02 3.81
N TYR A 392 -4.77 4.04 2.97
CA TYR A 392 -4.60 3.91 1.52
C TYR A 392 -3.75 5.05 1.00
N TYR A 393 -3.04 4.82 -0.10
CA TYR A 393 -2.36 5.87 -0.84
C TYR A 393 -2.53 5.64 -2.35
N HIS A 394 -1.76 6.30 -3.18
CA HIS A 394 -1.76 6.37 -4.63
C HIS A 394 -2.73 7.43 -5.18
N GLY A 395 -2.22 8.33 -6.01
CA GLY A 395 -2.98 9.41 -6.64
C GLY A 395 -3.83 10.21 -5.64
N LYS A 396 -5.12 10.33 -5.92
CA LYS A 396 -6.10 11.03 -5.07
C LYS A 396 -6.14 10.51 -3.63
N TYR A 397 -5.98 9.22 -3.42
CA TYR A 397 -6.05 8.63 -2.07
C TYR A 397 -4.83 8.99 -1.23
N GLY A 398 -3.64 9.12 -1.85
CA GLY A 398 -2.47 9.68 -1.21
C GLY A 398 -2.69 11.13 -0.79
N PHE A 399 -3.25 11.97 -1.69
CA PHE A 399 -3.62 13.34 -1.36
C PHE A 399 -4.59 13.40 -0.18
N LEU A 400 -5.64 12.59 -0.17
CA LEU A 400 -6.63 12.53 0.91
C LEU A 400 -6.04 12.01 2.22
N GLY A 401 -5.12 11.06 2.19
CA GLY A 401 -4.43 10.53 3.36
C GLY A 401 -3.62 11.58 4.13
N PHE A 402 -3.17 12.64 3.44
CA PHE A 402 -2.45 13.78 4.04
C PHE A 402 -3.30 15.03 4.19
N THR A 403 -4.65 14.90 4.05
CA THR A 403 -5.58 16.02 4.07
C THR A 403 -6.65 15.82 5.14
N HIS A 404 -6.86 16.85 5.97
CA HIS A 404 -8.01 16.95 6.87
C HIS A 404 -9.19 17.54 6.10
N GLN A 405 -10.30 16.79 6.07
CA GLN A 405 -11.56 17.22 5.47
C GLN A 405 -12.39 17.92 6.54
N ARG A 406 -12.31 19.26 6.61
CA ARG A 406 -13.02 20.06 7.59
C ARG A 406 -14.39 20.48 7.08
N THR A 407 -15.43 20.06 7.80
CA THR A 407 -16.80 20.53 7.52
C THR A 407 -16.96 21.96 7.98
N VAL A 408 -17.45 22.80 7.09
CA VAL A 408 -17.80 24.20 7.38
C VAL A 408 -19.28 24.41 7.06
N VAL A 409 -19.99 25.02 8.01
CA VAL A 409 -21.41 25.38 7.86
C VAL A 409 -21.56 26.84 8.24
N GLU A 410 -22.29 27.60 7.43
CA GLU A 410 -22.47 29.05 7.56
C GLU A 410 -23.98 29.38 7.54
N PRO A 411 -24.73 29.03 8.60
CA PRO A 411 -26.16 29.34 8.65
C PRO A 411 -26.41 30.84 8.74
N PRO A 412 -27.40 31.39 7.99
CA PRO A 412 -27.73 32.79 8.08
C PRO A 412 -28.30 33.15 9.46
N THR A 413 -27.96 34.32 9.98
CA THR A 413 -28.35 34.74 11.33
C THR A 413 -29.87 34.83 11.54
N TRP A 414 -30.63 35.17 10.48
CA TRP A 414 -32.10 35.22 10.55
C TRP A 414 -32.72 33.85 10.87
N LEU A 415 -32.00 32.75 10.62
CA LEU A 415 -32.48 31.39 10.89
C LEU A 415 -32.81 31.19 12.37
N ASP A 416 -32.19 31.98 13.23
CA ASP A 416 -32.43 31.95 14.66
C ASP A 416 -33.84 32.34 15.07
N TYR A 417 -34.47 33.24 14.32
CA TYR A 417 -35.91 33.61 14.52
C TYR A 417 -36.83 32.41 14.31
N VAL A 418 -36.48 31.48 13.44
CA VAL A 418 -37.25 30.28 13.15
C VAL A 418 -36.86 29.11 14.08
N MET A 419 -35.59 29.08 14.48
CA MET A 419 -35.02 27.99 15.27
C MET A 419 -34.78 28.33 16.74
N GLY A 420 -35.34 29.40 17.25
CA GLY A 420 -35.21 29.85 18.64
C GLY A 420 -35.69 28.80 19.66
N PHE A 421 -36.56 27.89 19.24
CA PHE A 421 -37.02 26.73 20.07
C PHE A 421 -35.89 25.77 20.49
N ARG A 422 -34.73 25.83 19.91
CA ARG A 422 -33.56 25.02 20.29
C ARG A 422 -32.87 25.50 21.57
N TYR A 423 -33.20 26.70 22.04
CA TYR A 423 -32.61 27.29 23.24
C TYR A 423 -33.47 27.04 24.47
N PRO A 424 -32.87 26.99 25.69
CA PRO A 424 -33.66 26.96 26.92
C PRO A 424 -34.43 28.31 27.15
N PRO A 425 -35.58 28.27 27.83
CA PRO A 425 -36.20 27.10 28.41
C PRO A 425 -36.77 26.13 27.37
N TYR A 426 -36.50 24.81 27.56
CA TYR A 426 -36.95 23.78 26.62
C TYR A 426 -38.43 23.51 26.77
N ASP A 427 -39.15 23.53 25.66
CA ASP A 427 -40.54 23.10 25.56
C ASP A 427 -40.64 21.77 24.78
N MET A 428 -41.13 20.71 25.45
CA MET A 428 -41.30 19.38 24.84
C MET A 428 -42.25 19.40 23.63
N GLY A 429 -43.16 20.39 23.55
CA GLY A 429 -44.02 20.61 22.37
C GLY A 429 -43.21 20.91 21.07
N ASN A 430 -41.99 21.36 21.20
CA ASN A 430 -41.10 21.63 20.07
C ASN A 430 -40.28 20.40 19.62
N LEU A 431 -40.38 19.27 20.31
CA LEU A 431 -39.59 18.07 19.97
C LEU A 431 -39.83 17.61 18.53
N SER A 432 -41.07 17.71 18.04
CA SER A 432 -41.41 17.36 16.66
C SER A 432 -40.73 18.24 15.61
N LYS A 433 -40.33 19.47 15.95
CA LYS A 433 -39.59 20.40 15.07
C LYS A 433 -38.12 20.05 14.95
N LEU A 434 -37.59 19.33 15.96
CA LEU A 434 -36.21 18.79 15.95
C LEU A 434 -36.14 17.43 15.23
N ALA A 435 -37.28 16.72 15.12
CA ALA A 435 -37.33 15.44 14.46
C ALA A 435 -37.08 15.62 12.94
N VAL A 436 -36.02 15.01 12.41
CA VAL A 436 -35.89 14.86 10.97
C VAL A 436 -37.00 13.91 10.52
N PRO A 437 -37.86 14.30 9.57
CA PRO A 437 -38.90 13.43 9.08
C PRO A 437 -38.29 12.28 8.27
N ASN A 438 -37.89 11.24 8.97
CA ASN A 438 -37.44 10.00 8.34
C ASN A 438 -38.68 9.16 8.01
N ARG A 439 -38.96 8.99 6.74
CA ARG A 439 -39.89 7.95 6.29
C ARG A 439 -39.19 6.61 6.48
N LEU A 440 -39.73 5.78 7.37
CA LEU A 440 -39.28 4.40 7.51
C LEU A 440 -39.46 3.70 6.15
N GLY A 441 -38.39 3.26 5.54
CA GLY A 441 -38.42 2.44 4.32
C GLY A 441 -38.76 0.98 4.60
N PHE A 442 -39.05 0.64 5.86
CA PHE A 442 -39.35 -0.71 6.31
C PHE A 442 -40.53 -0.71 7.33
N ARG A 443 -41.18 -1.85 7.51
CA ARG A 443 -42.31 -2.01 8.45
C ARG A 443 -41.98 -2.96 9.60
N LYS A 444 -42.66 -2.80 10.73
CA LYS A 444 -42.55 -3.75 11.86
C LYS A 444 -43.04 -5.12 11.42
N GLY A 445 -42.23 -6.16 11.64
CA GLY A 445 -42.53 -7.54 11.24
C GLY A 445 -42.13 -7.91 9.82
N GLU A 446 -41.42 -7.04 9.12
CA GLU A 446 -40.80 -7.37 7.85
C GLU A 446 -39.76 -8.48 8.02
N THR A 447 -39.83 -9.50 7.15
CA THR A 447 -38.93 -10.65 7.19
C THR A 447 -37.72 -10.42 6.25
N MET A 448 -36.70 -11.25 6.42
CA MET A 448 -35.54 -11.23 5.49
C MET A 448 -35.99 -11.52 4.03
N GLU A 449 -37.00 -12.40 3.87
CA GLU A 449 -37.55 -12.70 2.52
C GLU A 449 -38.26 -11.49 1.93
N ASP A 450 -39.04 -10.72 2.70
CA ASP A 450 -39.67 -9.48 2.26
C ASP A 450 -38.61 -8.46 1.79
N GLN A 451 -37.50 -8.37 2.49
CA GLN A 451 -36.41 -7.47 2.13
C GLN A 451 -35.70 -7.91 0.81
N ILE A 452 -35.47 -9.20 0.64
CA ILE A 452 -34.87 -9.76 -0.59
C ILE A 452 -35.84 -9.57 -1.79
N LEU A 453 -37.12 -9.85 -1.63
CA LEU A 453 -38.14 -9.71 -2.68
C LEU A 453 -38.43 -8.23 -3.00
N GLY A 454 -38.40 -7.34 -2.00
CA GLY A 454 -38.57 -5.90 -2.19
C GLY A 454 -37.45 -5.28 -3.00
N SER A 455 -36.20 -5.73 -2.86
CA SER A 455 -35.05 -5.29 -3.64
C SER A 455 -35.11 -5.73 -5.11
N SER A 456 -35.82 -6.82 -5.42
CA SER A 456 -36.01 -7.31 -6.79
C SER A 456 -37.10 -6.56 -7.57
N ARG A 457 -38.01 -5.82 -6.90
CA ARG A 457 -39.09 -5.02 -7.52
C ARG A 457 -38.71 -3.56 -7.77
N SER A 458 -37.55 -3.11 -7.29
CA SER A 458 -37.03 -1.75 -7.45
C SER A 458 -35.89 -1.60 -8.45
N ARG A 459 -35.66 -2.63 -9.29
CA ARG A 459 -34.70 -2.58 -10.40
C ARG A 459 -35.42 -2.56 -11.76
#